data_732ee741c153b68af1427f1b5b767b35
#
_entry.id   732ee741c153b68af1427f1b5b767b35
#
_cell.length_a   1.000
_cell.length_b   1.000
_cell.length_c   1.000
_cell.angle_alpha   90.00
_cell.angle_beta   90.00
_cell.angle_gamma   90.00
#
_symmetry.space_group_name_H-M   'P 1'
#
loop_
_entity.id
_entity.type
_entity.pdbx_description
1 polymer ?
#
loop_
_entity_poly.entity_id
_entity_poly.type
_entity_poly.pdbx_seq_one_letter_code
_entity_poly.pdbx_strand_id
1 'polypeptide(L)'
;TDASLDGRLKGVYLNPANNPQGFAAKSGPTAVLNSLSKFKAKYHGGSVQNIKFTPRMMHEDKEKVKVLFDTYFKKGGCQLMVTVVDHGQLEDAQKHPEKYPDLIVRVAGYSAVFVNLTKDVQDELLSRTLYD
;
A
#
# COMPACT_ATOMS: atom_id res chain seq x y z
N THR A 1 -11.50 13.83 -10.04
CA THR A 1 -12.15 12.66 -10.67
C THR A 1 -13.65 12.69 -10.44
N ASP A 2 -14.44 12.34 -11.45
CA ASP A 2 -15.91 12.25 -11.34
C ASP A 2 -16.31 10.92 -10.67
N ALA A 3 -17.57 10.82 -10.24
CA ALA A 3 -18.12 9.60 -9.68
C ALA A 3 -18.10 8.45 -10.70
N SER A 4 -18.02 7.22 -10.23
CA SER A 4 -18.03 6.02 -11.07
C SER A 4 -19.10 5.01 -10.66
N LEU A 5 -19.49 4.13 -11.59
CA LEU A 5 -20.58 3.18 -11.40
C LEU A 5 -20.34 2.13 -10.30
N ASP A 6 -19.09 1.95 -9.90
CA ASP A 6 -18.68 1.08 -8.79
C ASP A 6 -18.94 1.68 -7.39
N GLY A 7 -19.57 2.88 -7.33
CA GLY A 7 -19.92 3.55 -6.08
C GLY A 7 -18.90 4.57 -5.58
N ARG A 8 -17.81 4.82 -6.31
CA ARG A 8 -16.86 5.86 -5.94
C ARG A 8 -17.46 7.23 -6.16
N LEU A 9 -17.45 8.08 -5.13
CA LEU A 9 -17.98 9.44 -5.20
C LEU A 9 -17.06 10.40 -5.98
N LYS A 10 -17.64 11.47 -6.49
CA LYS A 10 -16.87 12.57 -7.10
C LYS A 10 -15.89 13.17 -6.10
N GLY A 11 -14.68 13.41 -6.55
CA GLY A 11 -13.59 13.98 -5.73
C GLY A 11 -12.75 12.91 -5.00
N VAL A 12 -13.25 11.69 -4.84
CA VAL A 12 -12.46 10.61 -4.24
C VAL A 12 -11.34 10.18 -5.21
N TYR A 13 -10.14 9.99 -4.68
CA TYR A 13 -8.98 9.58 -5.47
C TYR A 13 -9.15 8.20 -6.11
N LEU A 14 -8.42 7.96 -7.19
CA LEU A 14 -8.31 6.64 -7.81
C LEU A 14 -7.31 5.78 -7.01
N ASN A 15 -7.54 4.47 -7.00
CA ASN A 15 -6.61 3.54 -6.37
C ASN A 15 -5.22 3.64 -7.01
N PRO A 16 -4.15 3.72 -6.22
CA PRO A 16 -2.81 3.62 -6.76
C PRO A 16 -2.54 2.19 -7.22
N ALA A 17 -2.18 2.02 -8.47
CA ALA A 17 -1.90 0.71 -9.06
C ALA A 17 -3.10 -0.27 -8.90
N ASN A 18 -2.84 -1.51 -8.52
CA ASN A 18 -3.85 -2.57 -8.36
C ASN A 18 -4.35 -2.71 -6.91
N ASN A 19 -4.19 -1.67 -6.11
CA ASN A 19 -4.56 -1.72 -4.70
C ASN A 19 -6.08 -1.73 -4.51
N PRO A 20 -6.57 -2.35 -3.42
CA PRO A 20 -7.95 -2.15 -2.99
C PRO A 20 -8.26 -0.68 -2.73
N GLN A 21 -9.51 -0.28 -2.92
CA GLN A 21 -9.99 1.03 -2.47
C GLN A 21 -9.69 1.20 -0.97
N GLY A 22 -9.37 2.41 -0.55
CA GLY A 22 -9.11 2.72 0.86
C GLY A 22 -10.19 2.13 1.77
N PHE A 23 -9.78 1.53 2.87
CA PHE A 23 -10.62 0.84 3.87
C PHE A 23 -11.36 -0.43 3.40
N ALA A 24 -11.20 -0.88 2.14
CA ALA A 24 -11.84 -2.10 1.66
C ALA A 24 -11.13 -3.39 2.08
N ALA A 25 -9.83 -3.34 2.33
CA ALA A 25 -9.00 -4.50 2.67
C ALA A 25 -9.07 -4.86 4.16
N LYS A 26 -10.16 -5.51 4.58
CA LYS A 26 -10.45 -5.82 6.01
C LYS A 26 -10.05 -7.23 6.45
N SER A 27 -9.70 -8.12 5.53
CA SER A 27 -9.47 -9.55 5.80
C SER A 27 -8.00 -9.95 5.76
N GLY A 28 -7.11 -9.00 5.95
CA GLY A 28 -5.67 -9.23 6.03
C GLY A 28 -4.95 -9.36 4.66
N PRO A 29 -3.61 -9.42 4.68
CA PRO A 29 -2.78 -9.38 3.48
C PRO A 29 -2.97 -10.63 2.61
N THR A 30 -3.18 -11.79 3.22
CA THR A 30 -3.41 -13.05 2.50
C THR A 30 -4.66 -12.99 1.63
N ALA A 31 -5.77 -12.43 2.14
CA ALA A 31 -7.01 -12.29 1.38
C ALA A 31 -6.84 -11.35 0.18
N VAL A 32 -6.15 -10.24 0.38
CA VAL A 32 -5.85 -9.26 -0.68
C VAL A 32 -5.00 -9.90 -1.77
N LEU A 33 -3.87 -10.52 -1.43
CA LEU A 33 -2.98 -11.12 -2.42
C LEU A 33 -3.63 -12.33 -3.13
N ASN A 34 -4.46 -13.11 -2.43
CA ASN A 34 -5.25 -14.17 -3.05
C ASN A 34 -6.28 -13.63 -4.06
N SER A 35 -6.91 -12.51 -3.77
CA SER A 35 -7.83 -11.85 -4.70
C SER A 35 -7.10 -11.36 -5.93
N LEU A 36 -5.99 -10.66 -5.76
CA LEU A 36 -5.21 -10.08 -6.83
C LEU A 36 -4.50 -11.11 -7.71
N SER A 37 -4.10 -12.26 -7.15
CA SER A 37 -3.50 -13.35 -7.94
C SER A 37 -4.47 -14.01 -8.94
N LYS A 38 -5.78 -13.74 -8.83
CA LYS A 38 -6.78 -14.17 -9.83
C LYS A 38 -6.75 -13.31 -11.10
N PHE A 39 -6.20 -12.12 -11.02
CA PHE A 39 -6.04 -11.22 -12.15
C PHE A 39 -4.92 -11.73 -13.08
N LYS A 40 -5.26 -11.96 -14.33
CA LYS A 40 -4.31 -12.54 -15.31
C LYS A 40 -3.40 -11.45 -15.88
N ALA A 41 -2.37 -11.07 -15.12
CA ALA A 41 -1.42 -10.00 -15.49
C ALA A 41 -0.72 -10.22 -16.86
N LYS A 42 -0.66 -11.45 -17.35
CA LYS A 42 -0.07 -11.78 -18.67
C LYS A 42 -0.76 -11.13 -19.87
N TYR A 43 -1.99 -10.66 -19.71
CA TYR A 43 -2.73 -9.95 -20.75
C TYR A 43 -2.59 -8.42 -20.67
N HIS A 44 -1.83 -7.92 -19.71
CA HIS A 44 -1.61 -6.51 -19.44
C HIS A 44 -0.12 -6.20 -19.40
N GLY A 45 0.25 -4.95 -19.49
CA GLY A 45 1.65 -4.49 -19.43
C GLY A 45 2.32 -4.65 -18.06
N GLY A 46 1.63 -5.25 -17.10
CA GLY A 46 2.07 -5.47 -15.74
C GLY A 46 0.96 -5.17 -14.73
N SER A 47 1.17 -5.57 -13.49
CA SER A 47 0.24 -5.34 -12.39
C SER A 47 1.03 -5.13 -11.11
N VAL A 48 1.11 -3.89 -10.66
CA VAL A 48 1.80 -3.51 -9.43
C VAL A 48 0.84 -3.58 -8.26
N GLN A 49 1.25 -4.27 -7.21
CA GLN A 49 0.57 -4.27 -5.92
C GLN A 49 1.45 -3.57 -4.89
N ASN A 50 0.95 -2.49 -4.31
CA ASN A 50 1.61 -1.87 -3.15
C ASN A 50 1.07 -2.51 -1.87
N ILE A 51 1.96 -2.86 -0.95
CA ILE A 51 1.58 -3.44 0.34
C ILE A 51 2.44 -2.83 1.44
N LYS A 52 1.84 -2.57 2.60
CA LYS A 52 2.55 -2.02 3.76
C LYS A 52 2.52 -3.02 4.91
N PHE A 53 3.66 -3.18 5.55
CA PHE A 53 3.82 -3.97 6.76
C PHE A 53 4.42 -3.13 7.87
N THR A 54 4.12 -3.51 9.12
CA THR A 54 4.86 -2.97 10.26
C THR A 54 6.27 -3.53 10.32
N PRO A 55 7.24 -2.80 10.90
CA PRO A 55 8.56 -3.35 11.20
C PRO A 55 8.48 -4.62 12.06
N ARG A 56 7.52 -4.69 13.00
CA ARG A 56 7.28 -5.84 13.86
C ARG A 56 6.97 -7.08 13.03
N MET A 57 6.00 -7.01 12.14
CA MET A 57 5.61 -8.16 11.29
C MET A 57 6.77 -8.63 10.40
N MET A 58 7.56 -7.71 9.86
CA MET A 58 8.72 -8.06 9.04
C MET A 58 9.83 -8.73 9.83
N HIS A 59 9.94 -8.48 11.14
CA HIS A 59 10.95 -9.05 12.01
C HIS A 59 10.48 -10.35 12.66
N GLU A 60 9.30 -10.34 13.31
CA GLU A 60 8.80 -11.47 14.10
C GLU A 60 8.16 -12.56 13.23
N ASP A 61 7.44 -12.16 12.16
CA ASP A 61 6.71 -13.07 11.26
C ASP A 61 7.38 -13.25 9.90
N LYS A 62 8.69 -13.08 9.81
CA LYS A 62 9.47 -13.12 8.58
C LYS A 62 9.19 -14.35 7.70
N GLU A 63 9.08 -15.54 8.31
CA GLU A 63 8.79 -16.77 7.57
C GLU A 63 7.37 -16.79 6.99
N LYS A 64 6.39 -16.22 7.72
CA LYS A 64 5.02 -16.08 7.20
C LYS A 64 4.96 -15.10 6.03
N VAL A 65 5.67 -13.98 6.14
CA VAL A 65 5.76 -12.98 5.05
C VAL A 65 6.42 -13.59 3.81
N LYS A 66 7.48 -14.37 3.99
CA LYS A 66 8.15 -15.09 2.90
C LYS A 66 7.20 -16.05 2.19
N VAL A 67 6.49 -16.89 2.95
CA VAL A 67 5.50 -17.84 2.39
C VAL A 67 4.38 -17.08 1.67
N LEU A 68 3.95 -15.96 2.20
CA LEU A 68 2.94 -15.10 1.58
C LEU A 68 3.38 -14.62 0.20
N PHE A 69 4.61 -14.10 0.08
CA PHE A 69 5.16 -13.60 -1.18
C PHE A 69 5.39 -14.74 -2.17
N ASP A 70 6.00 -15.84 -1.74
CA ASP A 70 6.22 -17.02 -2.58
C ASP A 70 4.90 -17.54 -3.16
N THR A 71 3.87 -17.60 -2.33
CA THR A 71 2.52 -18.06 -2.74
C THR A 71 1.90 -17.10 -3.75
N TYR A 72 2.02 -15.77 -3.52
CA TYR A 72 1.50 -14.77 -4.44
C TYR A 72 2.12 -14.91 -5.84
N PHE A 73 3.44 -14.99 -5.92
CA PHE A 73 4.14 -15.13 -7.20
C PHE A 73 3.86 -16.49 -7.87
N LYS A 74 3.82 -17.59 -7.12
CA LYS A 74 3.43 -18.91 -7.64
C LYS A 74 2.02 -18.94 -8.23
N LYS A 75 1.11 -18.14 -7.69
CA LYS A 75 -0.27 -17.98 -8.18
C LYS A 75 -0.40 -17.03 -9.38
N GLY A 76 0.68 -16.45 -9.87
CA GLY A 76 0.69 -15.57 -11.03
C GLY A 76 0.72 -14.09 -10.69
N GLY A 77 1.01 -13.73 -9.44
CA GLY A 77 1.30 -12.35 -9.06
C GLY A 77 2.48 -11.79 -9.87
N CYS A 78 2.38 -10.55 -10.31
CA CYS A 78 3.35 -9.95 -11.22
C CYS A 78 4.41 -9.13 -10.47
N GLN A 79 4.00 -8.25 -9.60
CA GLN A 79 4.89 -7.34 -8.87
C GLN A 79 4.34 -6.99 -7.49
N LEU A 80 5.22 -6.96 -6.49
CA LEU A 80 4.94 -6.39 -5.16
C LEU A 80 5.87 -5.21 -4.91
N MET A 81 5.30 -4.11 -4.46
CA MET A 81 6.01 -2.97 -3.91
C MET A 81 5.77 -2.94 -2.41
N VAL A 82 6.77 -3.41 -1.66
CA VAL A 82 6.67 -3.54 -0.20
C VAL A 82 7.20 -2.27 0.46
N THR A 83 6.41 -1.70 1.37
CA THR A 83 6.82 -0.60 2.23
C THR A 83 6.77 -1.08 3.68
N VAL A 84 7.84 -0.88 4.41
CA VAL A 84 7.89 -1.16 5.84
C VAL A 84 7.88 0.18 6.57
N VAL A 85 6.83 0.44 7.33
CA VAL A 85 6.62 1.73 7.99
C VAL A 85 5.79 1.56 9.27
N ASP A 86 6.06 2.39 10.25
CA ASP A 86 5.23 2.54 11.44
C ASP A 86 4.17 3.63 11.19
N HIS A 87 2.89 3.28 11.39
CA HIS A 87 1.79 4.24 11.22
C HIS A 87 1.89 5.40 12.21
N GLY A 88 2.25 5.12 13.46
CA GLY A 88 2.45 6.15 14.48
C GLY A 88 3.57 7.13 14.11
N GLN A 89 4.62 6.65 13.46
CA GLN A 89 5.69 7.49 12.95
C GLN A 89 5.22 8.43 11.85
N LEU A 90 4.35 7.97 10.94
CA LEU A 90 3.78 8.83 9.90
C LEU A 90 2.85 9.90 10.48
N GLU A 91 2.01 9.53 11.45
CA GLU A 91 1.14 10.48 12.14
C GLU A 91 1.91 11.54 12.92
N ASP A 92 2.99 11.13 13.60
CA ASP A 92 3.86 12.07 14.32
C ASP A 92 4.62 12.97 13.35
N ALA A 93 5.10 12.42 12.22
CA ALA A 93 5.76 13.20 11.17
C ALA A 93 4.84 14.24 10.52
N GLN A 94 3.54 14.00 10.45
CA GLN A 94 2.57 14.98 9.96
C GLN A 94 2.38 16.13 10.95
N LYS A 95 2.46 15.84 12.26
CA LYS A 95 2.30 16.83 13.34
C LYS A 95 3.60 17.57 13.63
N HIS A 96 4.72 16.89 13.52
CA HIS A 96 6.05 17.36 13.89
C HIS A 96 7.07 17.15 12.76
N PRO A 97 6.90 17.78 11.60
CA PRO A 97 7.73 17.56 10.41
C PRO A 97 9.22 17.80 10.66
N GLU A 98 9.55 18.68 11.57
CA GLU A 98 10.92 19.02 11.95
C GLU A 98 11.71 17.86 12.55
N LYS A 99 11.03 16.85 13.10
CA LYS A 99 11.67 15.64 13.65
C LYS A 99 11.99 14.58 12.60
N TYR A 100 11.39 14.70 11.41
CA TYR A 100 11.43 13.65 10.38
C TYR A 100 11.87 14.20 9.01
N PRO A 101 12.96 14.97 8.92
CA PRO A 101 13.38 15.62 7.67
C PRO A 101 13.70 14.61 6.55
N ASP A 102 14.10 13.39 6.92
CA ASP A 102 14.57 12.34 5.99
C ASP A 102 13.62 11.13 5.90
N LEU A 103 12.39 11.22 6.42
CA LEU A 103 11.43 10.12 6.37
C LEU A 103 10.94 9.90 4.94
N ILE A 104 11.50 8.88 4.28
CA ILE A 104 11.17 8.53 2.90
C ILE A 104 9.97 7.56 2.88
N VAL A 105 9.00 7.88 2.04
CA VAL A 105 7.83 7.03 1.78
C VAL A 105 7.66 6.73 0.30
N ARG A 106 7.02 5.59 -0.01
CA ARG A 106 6.64 5.24 -1.36
C ARG A 106 5.25 5.79 -1.68
N VAL A 107 5.17 6.76 -2.57
CA VAL A 107 3.89 7.39 -2.94
C VAL A 107 3.11 6.48 -3.90
N ALA A 108 3.61 6.28 -5.10
CA ALA A 108 3.04 5.38 -6.10
C ALA A 108 4.16 4.75 -6.93
N GLY A 109 4.57 5.34 -8.02
CA GLY A 109 5.72 4.91 -8.83
C GLY A 109 7.06 5.53 -8.41
N TYR A 110 7.09 6.35 -7.36
CA TYR A 110 8.28 7.07 -6.87
C TYR A 110 8.30 7.14 -5.34
N SER A 111 9.46 7.44 -4.79
CA SER A 111 9.66 7.71 -3.36
C SER A 111 9.90 9.19 -3.14
N ALA A 112 9.42 9.71 -2.02
CA ALA A 112 9.60 11.10 -1.64
C ALA A 112 9.75 11.24 -0.13
N VAL A 113 10.29 12.35 0.32
CA VAL A 113 10.33 12.70 1.75
C VAL A 113 8.92 13.07 2.18
N PHE A 114 8.39 12.38 3.19
CA PHE A 114 6.99 12.47 3.63
C PHE A 114 6.57 13.90 3.99
N VAL A 115 7.42 14.60 4.73
CA VAL A 115 7.12 15.94 5.22
C VAL A 115 7.07 17.02 4.11
N ASN A 116 7.63 16.72 2.93
CA ASN A 116 7.60 17.60 1.77
C ASN A 116 6.37 17.38 0.87
N LEU A 117 5.56 16.37 1.17
CA LEU A 117 4.34 16.09 0.43
C LEU A 117 3.21 17.02 0.87
N THR A 118 2.27 17.31 -0.05
CA THR A 118 1.04 18.03 0.31
C THR A 118 0.22 17.23 1.30
N LYS A 119 -0.56 17.92 2.12
CA LYS A 119 -1.40 17.27 3.14
C LYS A 119 -2.31 16.21 2.56
N ASP A 120 -2.92 16.45 1.40
CA ASP A 120 -3.82 15.50 0.74
C ASP A 120 -3.10 14.17 0.40
N VAL A 121 -1.84 14.24 -0.02
CA VAL A 121 -1.03 13.06 -0.32
C VAL A 121 -0.59 12.36 0.97
N GLN A 122 -0.26 13.09 2.02
CA GLN A 122 0.04 12.52 3.34
C GLN A 122 -1.18 11.78 3.90
N ASP A 123 -2.37 12.39 3.84
CA ASP A 123 -3.63 11.80 4.31
C ASP A 123 -3.98 10.53 3.50
N GLU A 124 -3.76 10.55 2.18
CA GLU A 124 -3.93 9.36 1.33
C GLU A 124 -2.97 8.24 1.75
N LEU A 125 -1.70 8.56 1.98
CA LEU A 125 -0.70 7.59 2.44
C LEU A 125 -1.05 6.99 3.81
N LEU A 126 -1.56 7.81 4.74
CA LEU A 126 -2.06 7.35 6.03
C LEU A 126 -3.29 6.44 5.90
N SER A 127 -4.18 6.72 4.94
CA SER A 127 -5.39 5.91 4.71
C SER A 127 -5.12 4.51 4.18
N ARG A 128 -3.92 4.23 3.65
CA ARG A 128 -3.56 2.92 3.11
C ARG A 128 -3.49 1.88 4.22
N THR A 129 -4.10 0.72 3.98
CA THR A 129 -4.06 -0.39 4.94
C THR A 129 -2.64 -0.79 5.29
N LEU A 130 -2.35 -0.82 6.59
CA LEU A 130 -1.12 -1.34 7.19
C LEU A 130 -1.43 -2.72 7.78
N TYR A 131 -0.56 -3.69 7.51
CA TYR A 131 -0.67 -5.03 8.06
C TYR A 131 0.33 -5.22 9.19
N ASP A 132 -0.18 -5.72 10.33
CA ASP A 132 0.56 -5.99 11.56
C ASP A 132 0.42 -7.47 11.97
#